data_fb4e70eedf5aed4f8334c8049a8a6223
#
_entry.id   fb4e70eedf5aed4f8334c8049a8a6223
#
_cell.length_a   1.000
_cell.length_b   1.000
_cell.length_c   1.000
_cell.angle_alpha   90.00
_cell.angle_beta   90.00
_cell.angle_gamma   90.00
#
_symmetry.space_group_name_H-M   'P 1'
#
loop_
_entity.id
_entity.type
_entity.pdbx_description
1 polymer ?
#
loop_
_entity_poly.entity_id
_entity_poly.type
_entity_poly.pdbx_seq_one_letter_code
_entity_poly.pdbx_strand_id
1 'polypeptide(L)'
;MDLVKPVDVLERAYDDALGVTAAFSRNLLRHLNALAGTNFDIADWRHVAFFNRDASRIEMHLEALRTVAVRWPGGERRFAAGERIHTENSCKWRIEDFAALLVDAGFRQPRCWTDERGWFAVFAAHAGEDLAPPSALSASRRG
;
A
#
# COMPACT_ATOMS: atom_id res chain seq x y z
N MET A 1 5.41 1.13 13.31
CA MET A 1 5.44 1.79 11.99
C MET A 1 6.82 1.64 11.36
N ASP A 2 6.90 1.66 10.05
CA ASP A 2 8.14 1.54 9.30
C ASP A 2 8.73 2.93 9.03
N LEU A 3 10.02 3.10 9.34
CA LEU A 3 10.71 4.39 9.23
C LEU A 3 11.44 4.52 7.88
N VAL A 4 11.71 5.77 7.49
CA VAL A 4 12.61 6.05 6.36
C VAL A 4 14.00 5.50 6.68
N LYS A 5 14.55 4.74 5.74
CA LYS A 5 15.87 4.08 5.83
C LYS A 5 16.51 4.06 4.44
N PRO A 6 17.75 3.57 4.27
CA PRO A 6 18.39 3.52 2.96
C PRO A 6 17.49 2.86 1.91
N VAL A 7 17.43 3.48 0.70
CA VAL A 7 16.49 3.08 -0.36
C VAL A 7 16.70 1.64 -0.79
N ASP A 8 17.95 1.21 -0.88
CA ASP A 8 18.30 -0.16 -1.23
C ASP A 8 17.79 -1.19 -0.23
N VAL A 9 17.72 -0.82 1.06
CA VAL A 9 17.13 -1.66 2.11
C VAL A 9 15.62 -1.72 1.94
N LEU A 10 14.99 -0.56 1.65
CA LEU A 10 13.56 -0.48 1.42
C LEU A 10 13.15 -1.32 0.20
N GLU A 11 13.78 -1.09 -0.94
CA GLU A 11 13.41 -1.77 -2.19
C GLU A 11 13.64 -3.28 -2.10
N ARG A 12 14.77 -3.74 -1.55
CA ARG A 12 15.00 -5.18 -1.34
C ARG A 12 14.00 -5.86 -0.41
N ALA A 13 13.38 -5.11 0.49
CA ALA A 13 12.35 -5.67 1.38
C ALA A 13 11.02 -5.95 0.67
N TYR A 14 10.77 -5.26 -0.46
CA TYR A 14 9.53 -5.39 -1.25
C TYR A 14 9.73 -6.03 -2.62
N ASP A 15 10.98 -6.19 -3.05
CA ASP A 15 11.38 -6.98 -4.23
C ASP A 15 12.43 -8.01 -3.77
N ASP A 16 12.01 -8.90 -2.88
CA ASP A 16 12.84 -9.88 -2.21
C ASP A 16 13.28 -11.00 -3.17
N ALA A 17 14.51 -11.49 -3.01
CA ALA A 17 15.09 -12.51 -3.88
C ALA A 17 14.32 -13.85 -3.86
N LEU A 18 13.55 -14.14 -2.80
CA LEU A 18 12.68 -15.31 -2.70
C LEU A 18 11.37 -15.12 -3.49
N GLY A 19 11.04 -13.88 -3.86
CA GLY A 19 9.84 -13.55 -4.61
C GLY A 19 8.54 -13.69 -3.81
N VAL A 20 8.60 -13.63 -2.48
CA VAL A 20 7.41 -13.75 -1.62
C VAL A 20 6.46 -12.60 -1.86
N THR A 21 6.97 -11.36 -1.87
CA THR A 21 6.18 -10.16 -2.15
C THR A 21 5.62 -10.17 -3.57
N ALA A 22 6.42 -10.62 -4.53
CA ALA A 22 5.97 -10.77 -5.92
C ALA A 22 4.84 -11.79 -6.06
N ALA A 23 4.92 -12.92 -5.33
CA ALA A 23 3.87 -13.92 -5.32
C ALA A 23 2.59 -13.38 -4.68
N PHE A 24 2.71 -12.65 -3.57
CA PHE A 24 1.60 -11.98 -2.89
C PHE A 24 0.89 -10.99 -3.82
N SER A 25 1.64 -10.07 -4.46
CA SER A 25 1.07 -9.08 -5.39
C SER A 25 0.36 -9.73 -6.57
N ARG A 26 0.98 -10.76 -7.18
CA ARG A 26 0.35 -11.49 -8.30
C ARG A 26 -0.90 -12.28 -7.89
N ASN A 27 -1.01 -12.68 -6.62
CA ASN A 27 -2.19 -13.36 -6.12
C ASN A 27 -3.44 -12.46 -6.17
N LEU A 28 -3.30 -11.13 -6.14
CA LEU A 28 -4.39 -10.18 -6.37
C LEU A 28 -5.14 -10.47 -7.67
N LEU A 29 -4.42 -10.81 -8.75
CA LEU A 29 -5.04 -11.12 -10.04
C LEU A 29 -5.89 -12.39 -9.99
N ARG A 30 -5.45 -13.40 -9.20
CA ARG A 30 -6.27 -14.61 -8.96
C ARG A 30 -7.55 -14.28 -8.22
N HIS A 31 -7.47 -13.41 -7.22
CA HIS A 31 -8.65 -12.95 -6.49
C HIS A 31 -9.61 -12.18 -7.40
N LEU A 32 -9.11 -11.29 -8.25
CA LEU A 32 -9.93 -10.58 -9.24
C LEU A 32 -10.60 -11.55 -10.21
N ASN A 33 -9.88 -12.56 -10.69
CA ASN A 33 -10.48 -13.60 -11.55
C ASN A 33 -11.62 -14.32 -10.84
N ALA A 34 -11.45 -14.67 -9.57
CA ALA A 34 -12.45 -15.38 -8.80
C ALA A 34 -13.64 -14.50 -8.41
N LEU A 35 -13.41 -13.25 -8.01
CA LEU A 35 -14.44 -12.37 -7.46
C LEU A 35 -15.21 -11.59 -8.53
N ALA A 36 -14.52 -11.14 -9.57
CA ALA A 36 -15.08 -10.29 -10.62
C ALA A 36 -15.22 -11.00 -11.98
N GLY A 37 -14.86 -12.28 -12.06
CA GLY A 37 -14.92 -13.05 -13.31
C GLY A 37 -13.97 -12.52 -14.38
N THR A 38 -12.86 -11.90 -13.97
CA THR A 38 -11.83 -11.46 -14.91
C THR A 38 -11.00 -12.63 -15.42
N ASN A 39 -10.26 -12.43 -16.49
CA ASN A 39 -9.42 -13.47 -17.10
C ASN A 39 -7.94 -13.07 -17.15
N PHE A 40 -7.39 -12.47 -16.07
CA PHE A 40 -5.97 -12.22 -15.98
C PHE A 40 -5.17 -13.53 -16.10
N ASP A 41 -4.23 -13.58 -17.05
CA ASP A 41 -3.17 -14.60 -17.02
C ASP A 41 -2.02 -14.05 -16.19
N ILE A 42 -1.74 -14.68 -15.05
CA ILE A 42 -0.74 -14.21 -14.08
C ILE A 42 0.67 -14.21 -14.67
N ALA A 43 0.93 -15.10 -15.64
CA ALA A 43 2.23 -15.17 -16.34
C ALA A 43 2.53 -13.91 -17.17
N ASP A 44 1.52 -13.13 -17.51
CA ASP A 44 1.67 -11.88 -18.26
C ASP A 44 2.08 -10.67 -17.40
N TRP A 45 2.21 -10.86 -16.08
CA TRP A 45 2.44 -9.76 -15.14
C TRP A 45 3.64 -10.00 -14.26
N ARG A 46 4.51 -9.00 -14.17
CA ARG A 46 5.58 -8.98 -13.18
C ARG A 46 5.29 -8.00 -12.06
N HIS A 47 5.79 -8.34 -10.88
CA HIS A 47 5.85 -7.42 -9.75
C HIS A 47 6.93 -6.38 -9.97
N VAL A 48 6.66 -5.13 -9.59
CA VAL A 48 7.61 -4.02 -9.56
C VAL A 48 7.40 -3.26 -8.26
N ALA A 49 8.44 -3.09 -7.48
CA ALA A 49 8.41 -2.26 -6.29
C ALA A 49 9.54 -1.22 -6.36
N PHE A 50 9.26 0.01 -5.94
CA PHE A 50 10.26 1.07 -5.86
C PHE A 50 9.89 2.09 -4.79
N PHE A 51 10.90 2.82 -4.30
CA PHE A 51 10.68 3.88 -3.33
C PHE A 51 10.38 5.21 -4.02
N ASN A 52 9.16 5.70 -3.87
CA ASN A 52 8.77 7.04 -4.26
C ASN A 52 9.20 8.03 -3.16
N ARG A 53 10.26 8.80 -3.43
CA ARG A 53 10.85 9.74 -2.47
C ARG A 53 9.92 10.91 -2.14
N ASP A 54 9.19 11.41 -3.12
CA ASP A 54 8.30 12.57 -2.95
C ASP A 54 7.09 12.21 -2.10
N ALA A 55 6.57 11.00 -2.26
CA ALA A 55 5.45 10.49 -1.49
C ALA A 55 5.87 9.72 -0.23
N SER A 56 7.18 9.57 0.03
CA SER A 56 7.76 8.81 1.16
C SER A 56 7.13 7.44 1.35
N ARG A 57 7.07 6.65 0.28
CA ARG A 57 6.46 5.31 0.32
C ARG A 57 7.07 4.37 -0.69
N ILE A 58 7.03 3.08 -0.40
CA ILE A 58 7.17 2.05 -1.42
C ILE A 58 5.86 1.97 -2.19
N GLU A 59 5.95 1.99 -3.49
CA GLU A 59 4.84 1.70 -4.40
C GLU A 59 5.04 0.32 -5.01
N MET A 60 4.01 -0.50 -4.94
CA MET A 60 3.98 -1.82 -5.57
C MET A 60 3.03 -1.81 -6.75
N HIS A 61 3.49 -2.38 -7.85
CA HIS A 61 2.79 -2.40 -9.12
C HIS A 61 2.83 -3.80 -9.73
N LEU A 62 1.84 -4.07 -10.56
CA LEU A 62 1.86 -5.17 -11.52
C LEU A 62 2.04 -4.59 -12.91
N GLU A 63 3.14 -4.96 -13.58
CA GLU A 63 3.49 -4.47 -14.91
C GLU A 63 3.19 -5.54 -15.97
N ALA A 64 2.49 -5.15 -17.03
CA ALA A 64 2.20 -6.03 -18.15
C ALA A 64 3.48 -6.33 -18.94
N LEU A 65 3.84 -7.61 -19.07
CA LEU A 65 5.03 -8.06 -19.82
C LEU A 65 4.84 -7.93 -21.34
N ARG A 66 3.60 -7.92 -21.80
CA ARG A 66 3.19 -7.77 -23.20
C ARG A 66 1.86 -7.03 -23.27
N THR A 67 1.44 -6.63 -24.45
CA THR A 67 0.09 -6.12 -24.64
C THR A 67 -0.92 -7.24 -24.36
N VAL A 68 -1.83 -7.02 -23.41
CA VAL A 68 -2.84 -7.99 -22.98
C VAL A 68 -4.23 -7.36 -22.98
N ALA A 69 -5.27 -8.17 -23.23
CA ALA A 69 -6.66 -7.78 -23.07
C ALA A 69 -7.26 -8.57 -21.91
N VAL A 70 -7.74 -7.87 -20.92
CA VAL A 70 -8.43 -8.46 -19.76
C VAL A 70 -9.92 -8.22 -19.90
N ARG A 71 -10.70 -9.31 -19.76
CA ARG A 71 -12.15 -9.31 -19.92
C ARG A 71 -12.81 -9.68 -18.60
N TRP A 72 -14.03 -9.17 -18.43
CA TRP A 72 -14.93 -9.53 -17.33
C TRP A 72 -16.40 -9.45 -17.82
N PRO A 73 -17.37 -9.98 -17.10
CA PRO A 73 -18.76 -9.80 -17.46
C PRO A 73 -19.13 -8.32 -17.60
N GLY A 74 -19.40 -7.89 -18.83
CA GLY A 74 -19.77 -6.50 -19.14
C GLY A 74 -18.63 -5.59 -19.63
N GLY A 75 -17.38 -6.08 -19.78
CA GLY A 75 -16.31 -5.21 -20.27
C GLY A 75 -14.99 -5.87 -20.63
N GLU A 76 -14.14 -5.05 -21.23
CA GLU A 76 -12.74 -5.40 -21.56
C GLU A 76 -11.86 -4.17 -21.32
N ARG A 77 -10.62 -4.40 -20.87
CA ARG A 77 -9.55 -3.40 -20.88
C ARG A 77 -8.29 -3.96 -21.53
N ARG A 78 -7.68 -3.16 -22.39
CA ARG A 78 -6.36 -3.46 -22.95
C ARG A 78 -5.30 -2.74 -22.12
N PHE A 79 -4.21 -3.46 -21.85
CA PHE A 79 -3.00 -2.94 -21.23
C PHE A 79 -1.87 -3.06 -22.25
N ALA A 80 -1.14 -1.98 -22.45
CA ALA A 80 0.07 -2.01 -23.27
C ALA A 80 1.21 -2.75 -22.55
N ALA A 81 2.17 -3.25 -23.28
CA ALA A 81 3.41 -3.75 -22.70
C ALA A 81 4.08 -2.64 -21.87
N GLY A 82 4.49 -2.93 -20.63
CA GLY A 82 5.05 -1.97 -19.68
C GLY A 82 4.02 -1.13 -18.92
N GLU A 83 2.72 -1.23 -19.24
CA GLU A 83 1.69 -0.56 -18.48
C GLU A 83 1.55 -1.17 -17.09
N ARG A 84 1.36 -0.30 -16.08
CA ARG A 84 1.34 -0.69 -14.67
C ARG A 84 -0.03 -0.52 -14.02
N ILE A 85 -0.39 -1.48 -13.21
CA ILE A 85 -1.49 -1.37 -12.25
C ILE A 85 -0.84 -1.10 -10.88
N HIS A 86 -1.12 0.05 -10.29
CA HIS A 86 -0.70 0.36 -8.93
C HIS A 86 -1.56 -0.44 -7.95
N THR A 87 -0.94 -1.28 -7.14
CA THR A 87 -1.64 -2.23 -6.28
C THR A 87 -1.63 -1.86 -4.81
N GLU A 88 -0.51 -1.32 -4.31
CA GLU A 88 -0.35 -1.07 -2.89
C GLU A 88 0.68 0.02 -2.61
N ASN A 89 0.52 0.70 -1.47
CA ASN A 89 1.48 1.64 -0.91
C ASN A 89 1.94 1.17 0.46
N SER A 90 3.23 1.29 0.74
CA SER A 90 3.78 1.14 2.08
C SER A 90 4.49 2.41 2.50
N CYS A 91 3.78 3.26 3.26
CA CYS A 91 4.30 4.55 3.71
C CYS A 91 5.49 4.37 4.65
N LYS A 92 6.48 5.24 4.50
CA LYS A 92 7.66 5.34 5.35
C LYS A 92 7.62 6.68 6.06
N TRP A 93 7.80 6.65 7.36
CA TRP A 93 7.60 7.82 8.19
C TRP A 93 8.91 8.33 8.79
N ARG A 94 8.98 9.62 9.01
CA ARG A 94 9.90 10.20 9.98
C ARG A 94 9.19 10.26 11.32
N ILE A 95 9.95 10.17 12.41
CA ILE A 95 9.38 10.16 13.76
C ILE A 95 8.60 11.44 14.04
N GLU A 96 9.19 12.57 13.67
CA GLU A 96 8.61 13.89 13.84
C GLU A 96 7.29 14.07 13.07
N ASP A 97 7.23 13.60 11.81
CA ASP A 97 6.04 13.74 10.97
C ASP A 97 4.88 12.91 11.50
N PHE A 98 5.16 11.70 11.98
CA PHE A 98 4.13 10.86 12.56
C PHE A 98 3.67 11.34 13.94
N ALA A 99 4.59 11.88 14.75
CA ALA A 99 4.22 12.51 16.02
C ALA A 99 3.31 13.73 15.80
N ALA A 100 3.62 14.55 14.80
CA ALA A 100 2.76 15.68 14.42
C ALA A 100 1.38 15.20 13.95
N LEU A 101 1.33 14.18 13.09
CA LEU A 101 0.07 13.58 12.64
C LEU A 101 -0.80 13.10 13.81
N LEU A 102 -0.20 12.48 14.84
CA LEU A 102 -0.94 12.05 16.03
C LEU A 102 -1.53 13.24 16.78
N VAL A 103 -0.75 14.33 16.96
CA VAL A 103 -1.23 15.54 17.62
C VAL A 103 -2.35 16.20 16.83
N ASP A 104 -2.21 16.34 15.52
CA ASP A 104 -3.21 16.90 14.61
C ASP A 104 -4.51 16.07 14.60
N ALA A 105 -4.39 14.75 14.80
CA ALA A 105 -5.52 13.85 14.95
C ALA A 105 -6.16 13.88 16.36
N GLY A 106 -5.70 14.76 17.26
CA GLY A 106 -6.25 14.93 18.61
C GLY A 106 -5.66 14.01 19.68
N PHE A 107 -4.62 13.22 19.34
CA PHE A 107 -3.91 12.45 20.35
C PHE A 107 -2.96 13.34 21.15
N ARG A 108 -2.78 13.00 22.43
CA ARG A 108 -1.94 13.76 23.36
C ARG A 108 -0.73 12.96 23.82
N GLN A 109 0.37 13.64 24.10
CA GLN A 109 1.59 13.09 24.68
C GLN A 109 2.14 11.86 23.94
N PRO A 110 2.38 11.94 22.62
CA PRO A 110 2.94 10.83 21.89
C PRO A 110 4.33 10.46 22.45
N ARG A 111 4.49 9.20 22.81
CA ARG A 111 5.79 8.61 23.19
C ARG A 111 6.23 7.68 22.07
N CYS A 112 7.52 7.67 21.77
CA CYS A 112 8.11 6.89 20.70
C CYS A 112 9.25 6.03 21.22
N TRP A 113 9.32 4.79 20.75
CA TRP A 113 10.44 3.86 20.93
C TRP A 113 10.84 3.34 19.56
N THR A 114 12.14 3.14 19.36
CA THR A 114 12.71 2.60 18.13
C THR A 114 13.51 1.35 18.40
N ASP A 115 13.72 0.53 17.37
CA ASP A 115 14.75 -0.50 17.40
C ASP A 115 16.16 0.12 17.36
N GLU A 116 17.18 -0.68 17.63
CA GLU A 116 18.59 -0.23 17.69
C GLU A 116 19.08 0.42 16.39
N ARG A 117 18.51 0.03 15.25
CA ARG A 117 18.85 0.57 13.93
C ARG A 117 18.05 1.80 13.55
N GLY A 118 17.01 2.15 14.33
CA GLY A 118 16.07 3.21 13.96
C GLY A 118 15.28 2.91 12.69
N TRP A 119 14.96 1.65 12.43
CA TRP A 119 14.22 1.21 11.26
C TRP A 119 12.72 1.10 11.49
N PHE A 120 12.33 0.88 12.73
CA PHE A 120 10.94 0.78 13.16
C PHE A 120 10.70 1.64 14.38
N ALA A 121 9.47 2.14 14.50
CA ALA A 121 9.02 2.86 15.66
C ALA A 121 7.68 2.33 16.16
N VAL A 122 7.53 2.34 17.49
CA VAL A 122 6.26 2.13 18.17
C VAL A 122 5.87 3.45 18.82
N PHE A 123 4.63 3.88 18.61
CA PHE A 123 4.06 5.05 19.26
C PHE A 123 2.97 4.64 20.23
N ALA A 124 2.94 5.28 21.39
CA ALA A 124 1.81 5.28 22.29
C ALA A 124 1.38 6.72 22.54
N ALA A 125 0.09 6.98 22.51
CA ALA A 125 -0.48 8.29 22.76
C ALA A 125 -1.83 8.15 23.46
N HIS A 126 -2.24 9.18 24.20
CA HIS A 126 -3.55 9.22 24.85
C HIS A 126 -4.58 9.79 23.87
N ALA A 127 -5.73 9.15 23.75
CA ALA A 127 -6.87 9.75 23.07
C ALA A 127 -7.31 11.02 23.79
N GLY A 128 -7.58 12.11 23.06
CA GLY A 128 -8.19 13.30 23.62
C GLY A 128 -9.62 13.00 24.10
N GLU A 129 -10.07 13.70 25.14
CA GLU A 129 -11.42 13.49 25.69
C GLU A 129 -12.55 13.84 24.69
N ASP A 130 -12.24 14.56 23.61
CA ASP A 130 -13.19 15.04 22.60
C ASP A 130 -13.17 14.27 21.28
N LEU A 131 -12.49 13.12 21.19
CA LEU A 131 -12.63 12.24 20.03
C LEU A 131 -13.98 11.52 20.11
N ALA A 132 -15.06 12.23 19.78
CA ALA A 132 -16.32 11.58 19.45
C ALA A 132 -16.04 10.57 18.29
N PRO A 133 -16.59 9.36 18.35
CA PRO A 133 -16.46 8.42 17.24
C PRO A 133 -16.96 9.13 15.96
N PRO A 134 -16.31 8.92 14.79
CA PRO A 134 -16.79 9.52 13.57
C PRO A 134 -18.28 9.20 13.43
N SER A 135 -19.11 10.26 13.35
CA SER A 135 -20.54 10.11 13.19
C SER A 135 -20.78 9.20 12.00
N ALA A 136 -21.47 8.08 12.23
CA ALA A 136 -21.84 7.16 11.19
C ALA A 136 -22.44 7.96 10.04
N LEU A 137 -21.83 7.85 8.86
CA LEU A 137 -22.34 8.42 7.63
C LEU A 137 -23.83 8.04 7.52
N SER A 138 -24.71 8.99 7.73
CA SER A 138 -26.14 8.80 7.56
C SER A 138 -26.35 8.40 6.10
N ALA A 139 -26.65 7.14 5.89
CA ALA A 139 -27.13 6.67 4.60
C ALA A 139 -28.48 7.35 4.34
N SER A 140 -28.45 8.47 3.64
CA SER A 140 -29.64 9.11 3.09
C SER A 140 -30.23 8.15 2.07
N ARG A 141 -31.20 7.36 2.49
CA ARG A 141 -32.14 6.69 1.59
C ARG A 141 -32.96 7.79 0.92
N ARG A 142 -32.66 8.11 -0.31
CA ARG A 142 -33.62 8.79 -1.16
C ARG A 142 -34.49 7.70 -1.79
N GLY A 143 -35.80 7.79 -1.54
CA GLY A 143 -36.84 6.99 -2.14
C GLY A 143 -37.03 7.26 -3.65
#